data_3bdec349cec0ae49960cbaa4f72bf76d
#
_entry.id   3bdec349cec0ae49960cbaa4f72bf76d
#
_cell.length_a   1.000
_cell.length_b   1.000
_cell.length_c   1.000
_cell.angle_alpha   90.00
_cell.angle_beta   90.00
_cell.angle_gamma   90.00
#
_symmetry.space_group_name_H-M   'P 1'
#
loop_
_entity.id
_entity.type
_entity.pdbx_description
1 polymer ?
#
loop_
_entity_poly.entity_id
_entity_poly.type
_entity_poly.pdbx_seq_one_letter_code
_entity_poly.pdbx_strand_id
1 'polypeptide(L)' 'MRLGVLALQGAFAEHLAVLARLGVDGFEIRKLADLDGGIDGLILPG' A
#
# COMPACT_ATOMS: atom_id res chain seq x y z
N MET A 1 -10.66 -1.82 -5.52
CA MET A 1 -9.69 -2.65 -4.81
C MET A 1 -8.76 -1.77 -3.99
N ARG A 2 -8.57 -2.09 -2.75
CA ARG A 2 -7.66 -1.36 -1.87
C ARG A 2 -6.44 -2.22 -1.56
N LEU A 3 -5.26 -1.74 -1.93
CA LEU A 3 -4.00 -2.45 -1.68
C LEU A 3 -3.13 -1.65 -0.72
N GLY A 4 -2.80 -2.26 0.42
CA GLY A 4 -1.91 -1.65 1.38
C GLY A 4 -0.46 -1.93 1.04
N VAL A 5 0.40 -0.91 1.12
CA VAL A 5 1.83 -1.06 0.90
C VAL A 5 2.54 -0.82 2.22
N LEU A 6 3.25 -1.83 2.70
CA LEU A 6 3.97 -1.72 3.96
C LEU A 6 5.12 -0.73 3.82
N ALA A 7 5.09 0.34 4.62
CA ALA A 7 6.05 1.42 4.49
C ALA A 7 7.27 1.17 5.37
N LEU A 8 8.17 0.31 4.89
CA LEU A 8 9.37 -0.03 5.63
C LEU A 8 10.51 0.94 5.36
N GLN A 9 10.89 1.12 4.11
CA GLN A 9 12.00 2.02 3.78
C GLN A 9 11.88 2.54 2.37
N GLY A 10 11.23 3.61 2.18
CA GLY A 10 11.27 4.35 0.93
C GLY A 10 10.66 3.69 -0.30
N ALA A 11 10.80 2.40 -0.47
CA ALA A 11 10.32 1.73 -1.68
C ALA A 11 8.79 1.78 -1.84
N PHE A 12 8.07 2.07 -0.77
CA PHE A 12 6.61 2.09 -0.82
C PHE A 12 6.09 3.15 -1.80
N ALA A 13 6.80 4.26 -1.96
CA ALA A 13 6.35 5.34 -2.84
C ALA A 13 6.28 4.88 -4.29
N GLU A 14 7.23 4.04 -4.71
CA GLU A 14 7.24 3.53 -6.07
C GLU A 14 6.07 2.57 -6.31
N HIS A 15 5.77 1.74 -5.33
CA HIS A 15 4.64 0.84 -5.42
C HIS A 15 3.32 1.61 -5.49
N LEU A 16 3.19 2.66 -4.69
CA LEU A 16 1.99 3.50 -4.74
C LEU A 16 1.82 4.17 -6.09
N ALA A 17 2.91 4.62 -6.69
CA ALA A 17 2.86 5.26 -8.00
C ALA A 17 2.39 4.28 -9.08
N VAL A 18 2.88 3.04 -9.03
CA VAL A 18 2.46 2.02 -9.98
C VAL A 18 0.98 1.69 -9.81
N LEU A 19 0.53 1.55 -8.57
CA LEU A 19 -0.88 1.26 -8.30
C LEU A 19 -1.78 2.37 -8.82
N ALA A 20 -1.36 3.63 -8.65
CA ALA A 20 -2.13 4.76 -9.15
C ALA A 20 -2.27 4.71 -10.67
N ARG A 21 -1.22 4.30 -11.37
CA ARG A 21 -1.26 4.17 -12.83
C ARG A 21 -2.24 3.10 -13.27
N LEU A 22 -2.39 2.06 -12.46
CA LEU A 22 -3.29 0.96 -12.76
C LEU A 22 -4.73 1.23 -12.32
N GLY A 23 -4.97 2.38 -11.72
CA GLY A 23 -6.30 2.71 -11.23
C GLY A 23 -6.68 1.98 -9.95
N VAL A 24 -5.68 1.49 -9.22
CA VAL A 24 -5.88 0.77 -7.97
C VAL A 24 -5.68 1.71 -6.78
N ASP A 25 -6.56 1.59 -5.78
CA ASP A 25 -6.47 2.41 -4.59
C ASP A 25 -5.38 1.86 -3.66
N GLY A 26 -4.19 2.45 -3.72
CA GLY A 26 -3.05 2.06 -2.89
C GLY A 26 -2.86 3.02 -1.74
N PHE A 27 -2.40 2.52 -0.59
CA PHE A 27 -2.12 3.37 0.56
C PHE A 27 -1.01 2.77 1.39
N GLU A 28 -0.29 3.62 2.14
CA GLU A 28 0.81 3.15 2.95
C GLU A 28 0.33 2.62 4.30
N ILE A 29 1.00 1.56 4.77
CA ILE A 29 0.72 0.96 6.07
C ILE A 29 1.95 1.11 6.94
N ARG A 30 1.82 1.83 8.05
CA ARG A 30 2.90 2.03 9.00
C ARG A 30 2.59 1.42 10.37
N LYS A 31 1.30 1.24 10.66
CA LYS A 31 0.87 0.73 11.96
C LYS A 31 -0.42 -0.05 11.77
N LEU A 32 -0.77 -0.83 12.79
CA LEU A 32 -1.95 -1.69 12.70
C LEU A 32 -3.23 -0.92 12.44
N ALA A 33 -3.35 0.30 12.97
CA ALA A 33 -4.56 1.09 12.76
C ALA A 33 -4.80 1.39 11.28
N ASP A 34 -3.75 1.38 10.47
CA ASP A 34 -3.89 1.64 9.04
C ASP A 34 -4.65 0.55 8.31
N LEU A 35 -4.87 -0.59 8.97
CA LEU A 35 -5.63 -1.70 8.40
C LEU A 35 -7.12 -1.63 8.71
N ASP A 36 -7.55 -0.68 9.52
CA ASP A 36 -8.93 -0.60 9.98
C ASP A 36 -9.96 -0.46 8.85
N GLY A 37 -9.59 0.16 7.77
CA GLY A 37 -10.49 0.32 6.65
C GLY A 37 -10.67 -0.91 5.78
N GLY A 38 -9.94 -1.97 6.11
CA GLY A 38 -9.94 -3.19 5.31
C GLY A 38 -9.05 -3.08 4.08
N ILE A 39 -8.49 -4.19 3.66
CA ILE A 39 -7.65 -4.23 2.46
C ILE A 39 -7.95 -5.50 1.69
N ASP A 40 -7.77 -5.44 0.36
CA ASP A 40 -7.92 -6.61 -0.50
C ASP A 40 -6.60 -7.34 -0.69
N GLY A 41 -5.49 -6.66 -0.47
CA GLY A 41 -4.18 -7.27 -0.58
C GLY A 41 -3.11 -6.43 0.09
N LEU A 42 -1.93 -7.01 0.25
CA LEU A 42 -0.82 -6.37 0.92
C LEU A 42 0.45 -6.52 0.09
N ILE A 43 1.16 -5.43 -0.10
CA ILE A 43 2.44 -5.44 -0.81
C ILE A 43 3.56 -5.28 0.21
N LEU A 44 4.52 -6.19 0.16
CA LEU A 44 5.69 -6.16 1.03
C LEU A 44 6.91 -5.79 0.18
N PRO A 45 7.34 -4.53 0.20
CA PRO A 45 8.51 -4.13 -0.59
C PRO A 45 9.75 -4.89 -0.13
N GLY A 46 10.52 -5.36 -1.07
CA GLY A 46 11.69 -6.17 -0.78
C GLY A 46 12.93 -5.39 -0.41
#